data_f677e28fa839cfd23afd354a1e1ef7d7
#
_entry.id   f677e28fa839cfd23afd354a1e1ef7d7
#
_cell.length_a   1.000
_cell.length_b   1.000
_cell.length_c   1.000
_cell.angle_alpha   90.00
_cell.angle_beta   90.00
_cell.angle_gamma   90.00
#
_symmetry.space_group_name_H-M   'P 1'
#
loop_
_entity.id
_entity.type
_entity.pdbx_description
1 polymer ?
#
loop_
_entity_poly.entity_id
_entity_poly.type
_entity_poly.pdbx_seq_one_letter_code
_entity_poly.pdbx_strand_id
1 'polypeptide(L)'
;ILGAEFKELTDSQKKVYSMDYGIQVVKVKEGKMKEAGIPQDFIILKVNNQNIKTVEDLQSVFKTASSSDEQTLWIWGKTPAGKPGSFAVSIAEE
;
A
#
# COMPACT_ATOMS: atom_id res chain seq x y z
N ILE A 1 -3.44 -9.01 4.42
CA ILE A 1 -3.53 -7.80 5.25
C ILE A 1 -4.68 -6.94 4.73
N LEU A 2 -5.61 -6.60 5.59
CA LEU A 2 -6.71 -5.69 5.25
C LEU A 2 -7.54 -6.11 4.04
N GLY A 3 -7.60 -7.40 3.75
CA GLY A 3 -8.36 -7.91 2.62
C GLY A 3 -7.67 -7.74 1.27
N ALA A 4 -6.36 -7.56 1.26
CA ALA A 4 -5.60 -7.42 0.02
C ALA A 4 -4.37 -8.30 0.03
N GLU A 5 -3.93 -8.67 -1.17
CA GLU A 5 -2.69 -9.42 -1.36
C GLU A 5 -1.65 -8.50 -1.98
N PHE A 6 -0.41 -8.61 -1.52
CA PHE A 6 0.69 -7.74 -1.91
C PHE A 6 1.88 -8.53 -2.39
N LYS A 7 2.68 -7.92 -3.27
CA LYS A 7 3.98 -8.48 -3.66
C LYS A 7 4.96 -7.36 -3.92
N GLU A 8 6.25 -7.67 -3.79
CA GLU A 8 7.31 -6.74 -4.16
C GLU A 8 7.42 -6.68 -5.69
N LEU A 9 7.85 -5.53 -6.21
CA LEU A 9 8.07 -5.39 -7.64
C LEU A 9 9.27 -6.23 -8.07
N THR A 10 9.14 -6.90 -9.23
CA THR A 10 10.27 -7.59 -9.84
C THR A 10 11.21 -6.56 -10.45
N ASP A 11 12.44 -6.97 -10.77
CA ASP A 11 13.39 -6.09 -11.42
C ASP A 11 12.86 -5.58 -12.77
N SER A 12 12.18 -6.43 -13.52
CA SER A 12 11.53 -6.04 -14.77
C SER A 12 10.47 -4.99 -14.55
N GLN A 13 9.63 -5.15 -13.53
CA GLN A 13 8.59 -4.18 -13.21
C GLN A 13 9.17 -2.84 -12.78
N LYS A 14 10.24 -2.86 -12.00
CA LYS A 14 10.91 -1.63 -11.58
C LYS A 14 11.39 -0.83 -12.79
N LYS A 15 11.92 -1.50 -13.79
CA LYS A 15 12.36 -0.85 -15.03
C LYS A 15 11.19 -0.31 -15.83
N VAL A 16 10.15 -1.10 -16.02
CA VAL A 16 8.97 -0.72 -16.79
C VAL A 16 8.27 0.48 -16.16
N TYR A 17 8.15 0.48 -14.84
CA TYR A 17 7.44 1.55 -14.13
C TYR A 17 8.35 2.71 -13.72
N SER A 18 9.65 2.61 -14.01
CA SER A 18 10.65 3.60 -13.61
C SER A 18 10.64 3.86 -12.10
N MET A 19 10.56 2.79 -11.33
CA MET A 19 10.52 2.83 -9.87
C MET A 19 11.65 2.00 -9.29
N ASP A 20 12.29 2.49 -8.24
CA ASP A 20 13.37 1.76 -7.57
C ASP A 20 12.85 0.75 -6.56
N TYR A 21 11.63 0.94 -6.07
CA TYR A 21 10.99 0.05 -5.10
C TYR A 21 9.49 0.25 -5.14
N GLY A 22 8.77 -0.59 -4.43
CA GLY A 22 7.33 -0.47 -4.28
C GLY A 22 6.69 -1.83 -4.01
N ILE A 23 5.49 -1.77 -3.48
CA ILE A 23 4.69 -2.96 -3.21
C ILE A 23 3.43 -2.87 -4.06
N GLN A 24 3.24 -3.85 -4.92
CA GLN A 24 2.07 -3.87 -5.79
C GLN A 24 0.90 -4.58 -5.10
N VAL A 25 -0.27 -3.97 -5.18
CA VAL A 25 -1.51 -4.58 -4.72
C VAL A 25 -1.97 -5.57 -5.80
N VAL A 26 -1.76 -6.85 -5.55
CA VAL A 26 -2.07 -7.90 -6.53
C VAL A 26 -3.57 -8.14 -6.62
N LYS A 27 -4.24 -8.13 -5.47
CA LYS A 27 -5.66 -8.43 -5.40
C LYS A 27 -6.30 -7.67 -4.24
N VAL A 28 -7.47 -7.13 -4.46
CA VAL A 28 -8.25 -6.44 -3.41
C VAL A 28 -9.54 -7.23 -3.19
N LYS A 29 -9.71 -7.73 -1.97
CA LYS A 29 -10.92 -8.45 -1.56
C LYS A 29 -11.76 -7.54 -0.66
N GLU A 30 -12.90 -8.02 -0.21
CA GLU A 30 -13.70 -7.30 0.77
C GLU A 30 -12.86 -6.96 2.01
N GLY A 31 -12.89 -5.71 2.44
CA GLY A 31 -12.13 -5.25 3.59
C GLY A 31 -11.78 -3.78 3.52
N LYS A 32 -10.90 -3.35 4.41
CA LYS A 32 -10.54 -1.94 4.57
C LYS A 32 -9.92 -1.32 3.31
N MET A 33 -9.08 -2.07 2.60
CA MET A 33 -8.43 -1.56 1.39
C MET A 33 -9.45 -1.29 0.29
N LYS A 34 -10.41 -2.20 0.12
CA LYS A 34 -11.47 -2.02 -0.87
C LYS A 34 -12.38 -0.85 -0.50
N GLU A 35 -12.71 -0.72 0.76
CA GLU A 35 -13.54 0.40 1.24
C GLU A 35 -12.88 1.75 0.99
N ALA A 36 -11.54 1.80 1.06
CA ALA A 36 -10.80 3.02 0.79
C ALA A 36 -10.69 3.35 -0.69
N GLY A 37 -11.08 2.42 -1.57
CA GLY A 37 -11.08 2.66 -3.01
C GLY A 37 -9.75 2.38 -3.69
N ILE A 38 -8.86 1.63 -3.05
CA ILE A 38 -7.55 1.31 -3.63
C ILE A 38 -7.73 0.35 -4.79
N PRO A 39 -7.27 0.73 -5.99
CA PRO A 39 -7.44 -0.13 -7.17
C PRO A 39 -6.47 -1.30 -7.17
N GLN A 40 -6.86 -2.36 -7.86
CA GLN A 40 -5.96 -3.48 -8.12
C GLN A 40 -4.77 -2.97 -8.94
N ASP A 41 -3.60 -3.55 -8.71
CA ASP A 41 -2.33 -3.20 -9.37
C ASP A 41 -1.73 -1.86 -8.95
N PHE A 42 -2.33 -1.16 -8.00
CA PHE A 42 -1.75 0.06 -7.44
C PHE A 42 -0.41 -0.26 -6.77
N ILE A 43 0.57 0.62 -6.95
CA ILE A 43 1.91 0.41 -6.40
C ILE A 43 2.11 1.35 -5.22
N ILE A 44 2.23 0.77 -4.03
CA ILE A 44 2.40 1.52 -2.79
C ILE A 44 3.88 1.89 -2.63
N LEU A 45 4.17 3.17 -2.49
CA LEU A 45 5.53 3.67 -2.33
C LEU A 45 5.81 4.16 -0.92
N LYS A 46 4.82 4.77 -0.28
CA LYS A 46 4.93 5.29 1.09
C LYS A 46 3.67 5.02 1.87
N VAL A 47 3.83 4.78 3.16
CA VAL A 47 2.71 4.71 4.10
C VAL A 47 3.15 5.47 5.35
N ASN A 48 2.35 6.44 5.78
CA ASN A 48 2.62 7.26 6.96
C ASN A 48 4.03 7.88 6.92
N ASN A 49 4.44 8.39 5.76
CA ASN A 49 5.74 9.02 5.52
C ASN A 49 6.95 8.07 5.58
N GLN A 50 6.71 6.76 5.58
CA GLN A 50 7.78 5.78 5.54
C GLN A 50 7.82 5.11 4.18
N ASN A 51 9.01 4.99 3.62
CA ASN A 51 9.20 4.29 2.35
C ASN A 51 8.92 2.80 2.53
N ILE A 52 8.13 2.24 1.64
CA ILE A 52 7.72 0.83 1.70
C ILE A 52 8.44 0.07 0.59
N LYS A 53 9.51 -0.59 0.96
CA LYS A 53 10.36 -1.33 0.01
C LYS A 53 10.05 -2.82 0.00
N THR A 54 9.55 -3.35 1.11
CA THR A 54 9.24 -4.77 1.28
C THR A 54 7.86 -4.93 1.88
N VAL A 55 7.31 -6.14 1.77
CA VAL A 55 6.05 -6.47 2.43
C VAL A 55 6.20 -6.35 3.96
N GLU A 56 7.39 -6.66 4.48
CA GLU A 56 7.67 -6.52 5.91
C GLU A 56 7.57 -5.07 6.37
N ASP A 57 8.04 -4.13 5.53
CA ASP A 57 7.91 -2.70 5.83
C ASP A 57 6.43 -2.32 5.96
N LEU A 58 5.60 -2.82 5.07
CA LEU A 58 4.16 -2.56 5.11
C LEU A 58 3.54 -3.14 6.39
N GLN A 59 3.92 -4.36 6.75
CA GLN A 59 3.42 -4.99 7.97
C GLN A 59 3.84 -4.22 9.21
N SER A 60 5.07 -3.72 9.24
CA SER A 60 5.58 -2.91 10.36
C SER A 60 4.80 -1.63 10.54
N VAL A 61 4.54 -0.92 9.45
CA VAL A 61 3.76 0.32 9.49
C VAL A 61 2.32 0.04 9.94
N PHE A 62 1.73 -1.03 9.42
CA PHE A 62 0.39 -1.44 9.82
C PHE A 62 0.33 -1.70 11.32
N LYS A 63 1.30 -2.44 11.85
CA LYS A 63 1.37 -2.76 13.27
C LYS A 63 1.50 -1.51 14.12
N THR A 64 2.37 -0.59 13.72
CA THR A 64 2.57 0.69 14.40
C THR A 64 1.29 1.51 14.40
N ALA A 65 0.62 1.59 13.26
CA ALA A 65 -0.62 2.35 13.13
C ALA A 65 -1.75 1.76 13.96
N SER A 66 -1.84 0.43 14.04
CA SER A 66 -2.88 -0.22 14.87
C SER A 66 -2.68 0.04 16.36
N SER A 67 -1.46 0.37 16.77
CA SER A 67 -1.14 0.69 18.17
C SER A 67 -1.23 2.17 18.48
N SER A 68 -1.46 3.01 17.47
CA SER A 68 -1.56 4.46 17.64
C SER A 68 -3.01 4.89 17.82
N ASP A 69 -3.21 6.10 18.36
CA ASP A 69 -4.54 6.65 18.54
C ASP A 69 -5.24 6.95 17.21
N GLU A 70 -4.47 7.27 16.19
CA GLU A 70 -5.01 7.67 14.90
C GLU A 70 -5.59 6.51 14.11
N GLN A 71 -4.94 5.37 14.13
CA GLN A 71 -5.38 4.14 13.44
C GLN A 71 -5.77 4.36 11.98
N THR A 72 -4.98 5.15 11.27
CA THR A 72 -5.19 5.43 9.85
C THR A 72 -3.89 5.21 9.10
N LEU A 73 -3.99 4.53 7.95
CA LEU A 73 -2.86 4.39 7.04
C LEU A 73 -3.00 5.42 5.92
N TRP A 74 -2.04 6.32 5.83
CA TRP A 74 -1.95 7.31 4.75
C TRP A 74 -1.05 6.72 3.66
N ILE A 75 -1.68 6.16 2.64
CA ILE A 75 -0.99 5.43 1.57
C ILE A 75 -0.76 6.35 0.38
N TRP A 76 0.49 6.39 -0.11
CA TRP A 76 0.84 7.14 -1.29
C TRP A 76 1.60 6.24 -2.26
N GLY A 77 1.27 6.36 -3.52
CA GLY A 77 1.93 5.55 -4.54
C GLY A 77 1.53 5.98 -5.94
N LYS A 78 1.69 5.07 -6.88
CA LYS A 78 1.38 5.32 -8.29
C LYS A 78 0.68 4.13 -8.92
N THR A 79 -0.11 4.41 -9.95
CA THR A 79 -0.66 3.34 -10.79
C THR A 79 0.45 2.82 -11.71
N PRO A 80 0.28 1.64 -12.34
CA PRO A 80 1.24 1.17 -13.34
C PRO A 80 1.45 2.15 -14.50
N ALA A 81 0.47 3.02 -14.78
CA ALA A 81 0.58 4.05 -15.80
C ALA A 81 1.37 5.28 -15.32
N GLY A 82 1.83 5.29 -14.07
CA GLY A 82 2.63 6.37 -13.53
C GLY A 82 1.84 7.52 -12.92
N LYS A 83 0.53 7.38 -12.75
CA LYS A 83 -0.29 8.42 -12.13
C LYS A 83 -0.19 8.35 -10.61
N PRO A 84 0.17 9.46 -9.94
CA PRO A 84 0.22 9.46 -8.48
C PRO A 84 -1.17 9.36 -7.87
N GLY A 85 -1.24 8.75 -6.71
CA GLY A 85 -2.50 8.63 -5.98
C GLY A 85 -2.24 8.48 -4.49
N SER A 86 -3.20 8.89 -3.69
CA SER A 86 -3.13 8.74 -2.25
C SER A 86 -4.47 8.27 -1.71
N PHE A 87 -4.41 7.49 -0.65
CA PHE A 87 -5.60 6.92 -0.02
C PHE A 87 -5.44 6.92 1.48
N ALA A 88 -6.52 7.14 2.19
CA ALA A 88 -6.56 7.01 3.64
C ALA A 88 -7.35 5.75 3.98
N VAL A 89 -6.72 4.81 4.67
CA VAL A 89 -7.36 3.55 5.07
C VAL A 89 -7.54 3.56 6.57
N SER A 90 -8.78 3.54 7.03
CA SER A 90 -9.06 3.42 8.45
C SER A 90 -8.91 1.96 8.87
N ILE A 91 -8.09 1.71 9.89
CA ILE A 91 -7.88 0.38 10.45
C ILE A 91 -8.48 0.26 11.84
N ALA A 92 -9.19 1.29 12.28
CA ALA A 92 -9.87 1.24 13.56
C ALA A 92 -10.99 0.19 13.53
N GLU A 93 -11.10 -0.59 14.58
CA GLU A 93 -12.21 -1.51 14.76
C GLU A 93 -13.34 -0.78 15.50
N GLU A 94 -14.54 -0.96 15.01
CA GLU A 94 -15.72 -0.40 15.65
C GLU A 94 -16.27 -1.31 16.73
#